data_f0804fac2ed6e9e462e4f9b77219cbf4
#
_entry.id   f0804fac2ed6e9e462e4f9b77219cbf4
#
_cell.length_a   1.000
_cell.length_b   1.000
_cell.length_c   1.000
_cell.angle_alpha   90.00
_cell.angle_beta   90.00
_cell.angle_gamma   90.00
#
_symmetry.space_group_name_H-M   'P 1'
#
loop_
_entity.id
_entity.type
_entity.pdbx_description
1 polymer ?
#
loop_
_entity_poly.entity_id
_entity_poly.type
_entity_poly.pdbx_seq_one_letter_code
_entity_poly.pdbx_strand_id
1 'polypeptide(L)'
;MEEAIVISVGEKKTLKMGFMRSMGLVYCGMPNENTFSLSYMETTGYQGYALNIYYPKSMSKIKIKNIEFNVVSVTPEKITIQQIKNSMGKGSF
;
A
#
# COMPACT_ATOMS: atom_id res chain seq x y z
N MET A 1 -16.25 6.29 -4.19
CA MET A 1 -15.40 6.29 -5.28
C MET A 1 -13.99 6.29 -4.85
N GLU A 2 -13.20 5.39 -5.36
CA GLU A 2 -11.84 5.30 -4.95
C GLU A 2 -10.98 6.21 -5.79
N GLU A 3 -9.94 6.71 -5.21
CA GLU A 3 -9.01 7.54 -5.92
C GLU A 3 -7.75 6.79 -6.15
N ALA A 4 -7.14 7.03 -7.28
CA ALA A 4 -5.85 6.44 -7.55
C ALA A 4 -4.78 7.14 -6.74
N ILE A 5 -3.86 6.38 -6.22
CA ILE A 5 -2.77 6.88 -5.44
C ILE A 5 -1.49 6.58 -6.20
N VAL A 6 -0.69 7.60 -6.46
CA VAL A 6 0.57 7.42 -7.16
C VAL A 6 1.69 7.63 -6.17
N ILE A 7 2.58 6.64 -6.07
CA ILE A 7 3.69 6.71 -5.14
C ILE A 7 4.96 6.53 -5.94
N SER A 8 5.82 7.53 -5.93
CA SER A 8 7.10 7.43 -6.60
C SER A 8 8.10 6.71 -5.72
N VAL A 9 9.11 6.13 -6.34
CA VAL A 9 10.11 5.41 -5.58
C VAL A 9 10.68 6.30 -4.49
N GLY A 10 10.70 5.80 -3.29
CA GLY A 10 11.21 6.55 -2.15
C GLY A 10 10.22 7.47 -1.49
N GLU A 11 9.06 7.64 -2.10
CA GLU A 11 8.06 8.53 -1.54
C GLU A 11 7.19 7.77 -0.56
N LYS A 12 6.81 8.42 0.52
CA LYS A 12 5.94 7.81 1.50
C LYS A 12 4.57 8.40 1.38
N LYS A 13 3.56 7.53 1.35
CA LYS A 13 2.19 7.98 1.31
C LYS A 13 1.53 7.51 2.60
N THR A 14 0.98 8.44 3.35
CA THR A 14 0.37 8.12 4.63
C THR A 14 -1.12 7.93 4.45
N LEU A 15 -1.61 6.84 5.00
CA LEU A 15 -3.03 6.55 4.98
C LEU A 15 -3.51 6.49 6.40
N LYS A 16 -4.68 7.00 6.64
CA LYS A 16 -5.23 6.96 7.97
C LYS A 16 -6.00 5.69 8.14
N MET A 17 -5.76 5.02 9.24
CA MET A 17 -6.44 3.79 9.48
C MET A 17 -7.40 3.87 10.61
N GLY A 18 -7.41 4.89 11.39
CA GLY A 18 -8.31 4.99 12.50
C GLY A 18 -7.74 5.92 13.52
N PHE A 19 -8.36 5.91 14.70
CA PHE A 19 -7.98 6.85 15.71
C PHE A 19 -6.62 6.51 16.24
N MET A 20 -5.71 7.42 16.23
CA MET A 20 -4.38 7.26 16.78
C MET A 20 -3.55 6.21 16.06
N ARG A 21 -3.90 5.84 14.87
CA ARG A 21 -3.11 4.91 14.09
C ARG A 21 -2.90 5.47 12.71
N SER A 22 -1.76 5.22 12.17
CA SER A 22 -1.49 5.62 10.80
C SER A 22 -0.69 4.55 10.13
N MET A 23 -0.83 4.46 8.84
CA MET A 23 -0.13 3.51 8.03
C MET A 23 0.54 4.27 6.92
N GLY A 24 1.78 3.96 6.65
CA GLY A 24 2.50 4.58 5.56
C GLY A 24 2.93 3.52 4.56
N LEU A 25 2.93 3.88 3.31
CA LEU A 25 3.42 3.01 2.26
C LEU A 25 4.54 3.74 1.54
N VAL A 26 5.63 3.04 1.29
CA VAL A 26 6.73 3.58 0.51
C VAL A 26 6.94 2.62 -0.65
N TYR A 27 7.02 3.16 -1.86
CA TYR A 27 7.28 2.31 -3.00
C TYR A 27 8.79 2.15 -3.11
N CYS A 28 9.25 0.92 -3.10
CA CYS A 28 10.66 0.64 -3.13
C CYS A 28 11.16 0.26 -4.52
N GLY A 29 10.30 0.29 -5.51
CA GLY A 29 10.74 0.04 -6.86
C GLY A 29 10.60 -1.40 -7.27
N MET A 30 11.26 -1.75 -8.33
CA MET A 30 11.22 -3.11 -8.86
C MET A 30 12.62 -3.68 -8.78
N PRO A 31 12.85 -4.63 -7.87
CA PRO A 31 14.17 -5.25 -7.80
C PRO A 31 14.51 -6.03 -9.06
N ASN A 32 13.50 -6.46 -9.79
CA ASN A 32 13.72 -7.06 -11.11
C ASN A 32 12.45 -6.83 -11.92
N GLU A 33 12.46 -7.26 -13.15
CA GLU A 33 11.35 -6.90 -14.02
C GLU A 33 10.08 -7.66 -13.71
N ASN A 34 10.12 -8.62 -12.82
CA ASN A 34 8.94 -9.40 -12.50
C ASN A 34 8.42 -9.16 -11.10
N THR A 35 9.02 -8.26 -10.37
CA THR A 35 8.69 -8.08 -8.95
C THR A 35 8.68 -6.60 -8.59
N PHE A 36 7.74 -6.19 -7.77
CA PHE A 36 7.79 -4.85 -7.20
C PHE A 36 7.72 -4.96 -5.67
N SER A 37 8.14 -3.92 -5.00
CA SER A 37 8.25 -3.95 -3.56
C SER A 37 7.65 -2.72 -2.94
N LEU A 38 6.94 -2.93 -1.84
CA LEU A 38 6.39 -1.86 -1.04
C LEU A 38 6.85 -2.06 0.39
N SER A 39 7.09 -0.98 1.07
CA SER A 39 7.37 -1.03 2.49
C SER A 39 6.16 -0.49 3.23
N TYR A 40 5.70 -1.24 4.19
CA TYR A 40 4.53 -0.88 4.97
C TYR A 40 5.02 -0.48 6.33
N MET A 41 4.59 0.67 6.81
CA MET A 41 4.96 1.12 8.12
C MET A 41 3.72 1.41 8.91
N GLU A 42 3.74 1.08 10.17
CA GLU A 42 2.60 1.33 11.04
C GLU A 42 3.11 1.95 12.31
N THR A 43 2.39 2.96 12.79
CA THR A 43 2.72 3.61 14.03
C THR A 43 1.52 3.58 14.94
N THR A 44 1.72 3.18 16.18
CA THR A 44 0.67 3.14 17.17
C THR A 44 1.27 3.66 18.45
N GLY A 45 0.88 4.84 18.86
CA GLY A 45 1.46 5.43 20.03
C GLY A 45 2.93 5.68 19.81
N TYR A 46 3.76 5.12 20.67
CA TYR A 46 5.16 5.29 20.52
C TYR A 46 5.77 4.24 19.66
N GLN A 47 5.07 3.16 19.38
CA GLN A 47 5.69 2.05 18.71
C GLN A 47 5.42 2.08 17.26
N GLY A 48 6.34 1.64 16.47
CA GLY A 48 6.16 1.55 15.05
C GLY A 48 6.93 0.38 14.51
N TYR A 49 6.57 -0.08 13.33
CA TYR A 49 7.36 -1.09 12.67
C TYR A 49 7.21 -0.94 11.18
N ALA A 50 8.14 -1.54 10.47
CA ALA A 50 8.13 -1.49 9.02
C ALA A 50 8.34 -2.89 8.50
N LEU A 51 7.73 -3.19 7.38
CA LEU A 51 7.80 -4.49 6.76
C LEU A 51 7.92 -4.31 5.27
N ASN A 52 8.93 -4.93 4.68
CA ASN A 52 9.07 -4.88 3.23
C ASN A 52 8.34 -6.06 2.65
N ILE A 53 7.55 -5.80 1.63
CA ILE A 53 6.74 -6.83 1.01
C ILE A 53 7.05 -6.84 -0.47
N TYR A 54 7.22 -8.04 -1.02
CA TYR A 54 7.52 -8.19 -2.43
C TYR A 54 6.34 -8.88 -3.10
N TYR A 55 5.96 -8.36 -4.26
CA TYR A 55 4.82 -8.91 -4.99
C TYR A 55 5.22 -9.17 -6.43
N PRO A 56 4.67 -10.21 -7.04
CA PRO A 56 4.87 -10.41 -8.47
C PRO A 56 4.26 -9.26 -9.26
N LYS A 57 4.94 -8.85 -10.33
CA LYS A 57 4.43 -7.73 -11.11
C LYS A 57 3.07 -8.05 -11.71
N SER A 58 2.76 -9.31 -11.92
CA SER A 58 1.47 -9.67 -12.48
C SER A 58 0.32 -9.55 -11.51
N MET A 59 0.60 -9.25 -10.24
CA MET A 59 -0.45 -9.18 -9.27
C MET A 59 -1.29 -7.96 -9.48
N SER A 60 -2.59 -8.13 -9.62
CA SER A 60 -3.46 -7.00 -9.89
C SER A 60 -4.18 -6.52 -8.64
N LYS A 61 -4.09 -7.26 -7.55
CA LYS A 61 -4.67 -6.85 -6.29
C LYS A 61 -3.72 -7.21 -5.20
N ILE A 62 -3.59 -6.33 -4.23
CA ILE A 62 -2.76 -6.60 -3.07
C ILE A 62 -3.56 -6.27 -1.82
N LYS A 63 -3.21 -6.89 -0.72
CA LYS A 63 -3.88 -6.64 0.53
C LYS A 63 -2.82 -6.39 1.58
N ILE A 64 -2.91 -5.27 2.25
CA ILE A 64 -1.99 -4.92 3.29
C ILE A 64 -2.82 -4.67 4.52
N LYS A 65 -2.62 -5.46 5.55
CA LYS A 65 -3.44 -5.46 6.73
C LYS A 65 -4.86 -5.75 6.29
N ASN A 66 -5.77 -4.90 6.50
CA ASN A 66 -7.13 -5.15 6.10
C ASN A 66 -7.56 -4.27 4.96
N ILE A 67 -6.61 -3.69 4.26
CA ILE A 67 -6.92 -2.76 3.19
C ILE A 67 -6.52 -3.41 1.88
N GLU A 68 -7.45 -3.44 0.95
CA GLU A 68 -7.19 -4.01 -0.37
C GLU A 68 -6.99 -2.89 -1.38
N PHE A 69 -6.09 -3.13 -2.30
CA PHE A 69 -5.80 -2.16 -3.35
C PHE A 69 -5.79 -2.87 -4.68
N ASN A 70 -6.27 -2.20 -5.70
CA ASN A 70 -6.04 -2.63 -7.06
C ASN A 70 -4.72 -2.03 -7.51
N VAL A 71 -3.91 -2.82 -8.20
CA VAL A 71 -2.66 -2.33 -8.75
C VAL A 71 -2.95 -1.90 -10.17
N VAL A 72 -2.95 -0.60 -10.40
CA VAL A 72 -3.30 -0.06 -11.70
C VAL A 72 -2.11 -0.11 -12.64
N SER A 73 -0.96 0.29 -12.16
CA SER A 73 0.23 0.21 -12.99
C SER A 73 1.46 0.19 -12.09
N VAL A 74 2.51 -0.44 -12.57
CA VAL A 74 3.76 -0.56 -11.85
C VAL A 74 4.89 -0.29 -12.84
N THR A 75 5.75 0.65 -12.50
CA THR A 75 6.96 0.90 -13.27
C THR A 75 8.11 0.97 -12.29
N PRO A 76 9.35 0.96 -12.76
CA PRO A 76 10.47 1.09 -11.82
C PRO A 76 10.49 2.42 -11.09
N GLU A 77 9.78 3.41 -11.58
CA GLU A 77 9.81 4.73 -10.98
C GLU A 77 8.63 5.02 -10.09
N LYS A 78 7.49 4.41 -10.33
CA LYS A 78 6.32 4.71 -9.52
C LYS A 78 5.29 3.60 -9.64
N ILE A 79 4.41 3.55 -8.68
CA ILE A 79 3.31 2.61 -8.68
C ILE A 79 2.03 3.41 -8.56
N THR A 80 1.00 2.97 -9.25
CA THR A 80 -0.33 3.55 -9.11
C THR A 80 -1.26 2.47 -8.57
N ILE A 81 -1.84 2.74 -7.44
CA ILE A 81 -2.76 1.80 -6.80
C ILE A 81 -4.06 2.53 -6.51
N GLN A 82 -5.09 1.76 -6.27
CA GLN A 82 -6.38 2.33 -5.98
C GLN A 82 -6.98 1.53 -4.84
N GLN A 83 -7.31 2.21 -3.76
CA GLN A 83 -7.86 1.52 -2.61
C GLN A 83 -9.26 1.04 -2.94
N ILE A 84 -9.55 -0.22 -2.62
CA ILE A 84 -10.85 -0.78 -2.87
C ILE A 84 -11.70 -0.48 -1.67
N LYS A 85 -12.84 0.16 -1.90
CA LYS A 85 -13.71 0.45 -0.81
C LYS A 85 -14.32 -0.84 -0.39
N ASN A 86 -14.12 -1.20 0.84
CA ASN A 86 -14.59 -2.47 1.29
C ASN A 86 -15.94 -2.32 1.88
N SER A 87 -16.95 -2.64 1.16
CA SER A 87 -18.25 -2.45 1.65
C SER A 87 -18.56 -3.33 2.82
N MET A 88 -17.82 -4.40 2.97
CA MET A 88 -18.04 -5.16 4.06
C MET A 88 -17.48 -4.58 5.19
N GLY A 89 -16.42 -3.94 5.03
CA GLY A 89 -15.80 -3.39 6.11
C GLY A 89 -16.66 -2.51 6.80
N LYS A 90 -17.65 -2.12 6.15
CA LYS A 90 -18.40 -1.32 6.73
C LYS A 90 -18.95 -2.01 7.76
N GLY A 91 -19.33 -2.26 8.23
CA GLY A 91 -19.83 -2.81 9.22
C GLY A 91 -19.18 -3.75 9.75
N SER A 92 -18.36 -4.19 9.27
CA SER A 92 -17.85 -5.26 9.69
C SER A 92 -17.01 -5.06 10.68
N PHE A 93 -16.95 -4.44 11.22
CA PHE A 93 -16.19 -4.48 12.33
C PHE A 93 -16.15 -3.35 12.94
#